data_4b820ebeb445fc5b69b39ebff4eec9e2
#
_entry.id   4b820ebeb445fc5b69b39ebff4eec9e2
#
_cell.length_a   1.000
_cell.length_b   1.000
_cell.length_c   1.000
_cell.angle_alpha   90.00
_cell.angle_beta   90.00
_cell.angle_gamma   90.00
#
_symmetry.space_group_name_H-M   'P 1'
#
loop_
_entity.id
_entity.type
_entity.pdbx_description
1 polymer ?
#
loop_
_entity_poly.entity_id
_entity_poly.type
_entity_poly.pdbx_seq_one_letter_code
_entity_poly.pdbx_strand_id
1 'polypeptide(L)'
;DGTLSYPAPLSVRSELRMRTNLNEGGLERRTGQSIRIPMMELRDVNSDGFDDLISRTEEELKVFIADSSADAYFPSDANYALDILAIEERLGEFDIDSLDFSNLTGLLALTHEEILEDVDGDGVDDLLLREGGKVSLFGGNDEGMDFTQPRQVLRSGGNVLSTFLQDENEDGLKDLWLWRVENISVGDIFVWLALSGSIAVEAFIYPNDGERFARRPSRKVTIDLKFPSVISLTSTARDIEKELEEARSGNTVFSSVANLDDNVAQQDLILMVSRQIQFFLNSIQPEEETDNESELFLSALDYSRERDNYEFNIRDVIENVSIGGNRYVDTVAGRTADSAIELNQSVVLGDIIPVTLNGDERDDLIIFTESDSSHIRGLLILSN
;
A
#
# COMPACT_ATOMS: atom_id res chain seq x y z
N ASP A 1 12.59 12.35 40.29
CA ASP A 1 11.11 12.27 40.21
C ASP A 1 10.71 12.53 38.77
N GLY A 2 10.53 11.46 37.99
CA GLY A 2 10.04 11.57 36.62
C GLY A 2 8.52 11.78 36.65
N THR A 3 8.07 13.00 36.73
CA THR A 3 6.67 13.36 36.42
C THR A 3 6.51 13.31 34.91
N LEU A 4 5.79 12.31 34.40
CA LEU A 4 5.32 12.31 33.02
C LEU A 4 4.35 13.50 32.86
N SER A 5 4.79 14.54 32.21
CA SER A 5 3.97 15.65 31.76
C SER A 5 3.38 15.24 30.40
N TYR A 6 2.08 15.13 30.29
CA TYR A 6 1.42 14.97 29.02
C TYR A 6 1.20 16.36 28.43
N PRO A 7 1.71 16.68 27.24
CA PRO A 7 1.35 17.91 26.54
C PRO A 7 -0.16 17.94 26.26
N ALA A 8 -0.70 19.11 25.95
CA ALA A 8 -2.11 19.25 25.59
C ALA A 8 -2.45 18.29 24.42
N PRO A 9 -3.53 17.51 24.51
CA PRO A 9 -3.86 16.56 23.46
C PRO A 9 -4.21 17.29 22.17
N LEU A 10 -3.60 16.87 21.06
CA LEU A 10 -4.02 17.28 19.73
C LEU A 10 -5.38 16.65 19.45
N SER A 11 -6.38 17.47 19.07
CA SER A 11 -7.70 16.98 18.71
C SER A 11 -7.78 16.79 17.20
N VAL A 12 -7.82 15.53 16.76
CA VAL A 12 -8.05 15.17 15.37
C VAL A 12 -9.53 14.85 15.16
N ARG A 13 -10.15 15.47 14.15
CA ARG A 13 -11.56 15.31 13.87
C ARG A 13 -11.82 13.96 13.22
N SER A 14 -12.66 13.11 13.83
CA SER A 14 -13.16 11.89 13.24
C SER A 14 -14.60 12.07 12.77
N GLU A 15 -14.97 11.48 11.64
CA GLU A 15 -16.34 11.53 11.13
C GLU A 15 -17.10 10.23 11.39
N LEU A 16 -18.33 10.39 11.89
CA LEU A 16 -19.31 9.31 12.00
C LEU A 16 -20.29 9.42 10.84
N ARG A 17 -20.20 8.51 9.85
CA ARG A 17 -21.19 8.42 8.75
C ARG A 17 -22.20 7.32 9.03
N MET A 18 -23.49 7.70 9.00
CA MET A 18 -24.60 6.75 9.05
C MET A 18 -25.20 6.60 7.64
N ARG A 19 -25.15 5.41 7.08
CA ARG A 19 -25.83 5.07 5.82
C ARG A 19 -27.05 4.21 6.13
N THR A 20 -28.23 4.67 5.69
CA THR A 20 -29.46 3.89 5.73
C THR A 20 -29.84 3.55 4.30
N ASN A 21 -29.69 2.30 3.91
CA ASN A 21 -30.18 1.82 2.61
C ASN A 21 -31.64 1.35 2.77
N LEU A 22 -32.55 1.98 2.03
CA LEU A 22 -33.91 1.53 1.85
C LEU A 22 -33.95 0.68 0.57
N ASN A 23 -34.01 -0.64 0.70
CA ASN A 23 -34.28 -1.48 -0.47
C ASN A 23 -35.76 -1.34 -0.84
N GLU A 24 -36.02 -0.86 -2.05
CA GLU A 24 -37.35 -0.89 -2.65
C GLU A 24 -37.79 -2.36 -2.83
N GLY A 25 -38.64 -2.83 -1.98
CA GLY A 25 -39.29 -4.15 -2.08
C GLY A 25 -39.05 -5.15 -0.95
N GLY A 26 -38.28 -4.84 0.08
CA GLY A 26 -38.07 -5.71 1.22
C GLY A 26 -38.06 -4.95 2.56
N LEU A 27 -38.67 -5.55 3.59
CA LEU A 27 -38.82 -5.01 4.94
C LEU A 27 -37.50 -4.93 5.76
N GLU A 28 -36.35 -5.10 5.17
CA GLU A 28 -35.09 -5.02 5.89
C GLU A 28 -34.45 -3.63 5.75
N ARG A 29 -34.45 -2.92 6.85
CA ARG A 29 -33.72 -1.67 7.05
C ARG A 29 -32.32 -1.99 7.53
N ARG A 30 -31.32 -1.94 6.66
CA ARG A 30 -29.92 -2.08 7.05
C ARG A 30 -29.34 -0.68 7.33
N THR A 31 -29.01 -0.43 8.59
CA THR A 31 -28.30 0.79 9.01
C THR A 31 -26.84 0.40 9.23
N GLY A 32 -25.95 0.92 8.42
CA GLY A 32 -24.51 0.78 8.63
C GLY A 32 -23.97 2.05 9.31
N GLN A 33 -23.16 1.89 10.33
CA GLN A 33 -22.33 2.95 10.88
C GLN A 33 -20.91 2.73 10.40
N SER A 34 -20.26 3.76 9.87
CA SER A 34 -18.82 3.78 9.63
C SER A 34 -18.22 4.94 10.40
N ILE A 35 -17.16 4.66 11.15
CA ILE A 35 -16.33 5.68 11.78
C ILE A 35 -15.12 5.83 10.87
N ARG A 36 -14.84 7.05 10.41
CA ARG A 36 -13.62 7.38 9.70
C ARG A 36 -12.64 7.97 10.69
N ILE A 37 -11.52 7.33 10.85
CA ILE A 37 -10.39 7.82 11.63
C ILE A 37 -9.38 8.34 10.61
N PRO A 38 -8.82 9.55 10.77
CA PRO A 38 -7.74 10.01 9.92
C PRO A 38 -6.59 9.01 9.93
N MET A 39 -5.98 8.79 8.79
CA MET A 39 -4.68 8.14 8.74
C MET A 39 -3.67 9.12 9.33
N MET A 40 -2.89 8.66 10.29
CA MET A 40 -1.86 9.45 10.94
C MET A 40 -0.51 8.78 10.76
N GLU A 41 0.47 9.55 10.35
CA GLU A 41 1.85 9.17 10.16
C GLU A 41 2.75 10.11 10.96
N LEU A 42 3.79 9.57 11.56
CA LEU A 42 4.83 10.35 12.22
C LEU A 42 6.11 10.23 11.39
N ARG A 43 6.63 11.37 10.92
CA ARG A 43 7.83 11.43 10.12
C ARG A 43 8.41 12.84 10.17
N ASP A 44 9.73 12.95 10.22
CA ASP A 44 10.44 14.23 10.14
C ASP A 44 10.35 14.75 8.69
N VAL A 45 9.49 15.76 8.45
CA VAL A 45 9.25 16.33 7.11
C VAL A 45 10.12 17.53 6.80
N ASN A 46 10.88 18.04 7.78
CA ASN A 46 11.72 19.23 7.64
C ASN A 46 13.18 19.01 8.05
N SER A 47 13.55 17.75 8.34
CA SER A 47 14.89 17.31 8.75
C SER A 47 15.44 18.04 9.98
N ASP A 48 14.57 18.43 10.91
CA ASP A 48 14.98 19.06 12.17
C ASP A 48 15.32 18.04 13.29
N GLY A 49 15.12 16.76 13.02
CA GLY A 49 15.39 15.63 13.92
C GLY A 49 14.22 15.29 14.85
N PHE A 50 13.05 15.86 14.63
CA PHE A 50 11.82 15.53 15.36
C PHE A 50 10.74 15.04 14.40
N ASP A 51 10.02 14.01 14.82
CA ASP A 51 8.89 13.50 14.01
C ASP A 51 7.73 14.47 14.03
N ASP A 52 7.28 14.86 12.84
CA ASP A 52 6.11 15.65 12.57
C ASP A 52 4.86 14.76 12.42
N LEU A 53 3.68 15.34 12.59
CA LEU A 53 2.43 14.63 12.42
C LEU A 53 1.78 14.97 11.08
N ILE A 54 1.65 13.97 10.23
CA ILE A 54 0.87 14.01 9.00
C ILE A 54 -0.49 13.39 9.27
N SER A 55 -1.56 14.13 9.03
CA SER A 55 -2.94 13.65 9.18
C SER A 55 -3.64 13.71 7.83
N ARG A 56 -4.07 12.56 7.32
CA ARG A 56 -4.76 12.44 6.03
C ARG A 56 -6.19 11.95 6.22
N THR A 57 -7.13 12.68 5.64
CA THR A 57 -8.54 12.30 5.51
C THR A 57 -8.96 12.32 4.04
N GLU A 58 -10.18 11.96 3.72
CA GLU A 58 -10.74 12.16 2.38
C GLU A 58 -10.98 13.65 2.04
N GLU A 59 -10.97 14.54 3.03
CA GLU A 59 -11.30 15.96 2.86
C GLU A 59 -10.05 16.84 2.84
N GLU A 60 -9.02 16.45 3.60
CA GLU A 60 -7.84 17.28 3.80
C GLU A 60 -6.59 16.47 4.15
N LEU A 61 -5.44 16.96 3.72
CA LEU A 61 -4.12 16.57 4.18
C LEU A 61 -3.58 17.69 5.05
N LYS A 62 -3.19 17.39 6.29
CA LYS A 62 -2.63 18.34 7.26
C LYS A 62 -1.27 17.90 7.75
N VAL A 63 -0.37 18.85 7.90
CA VAL A 63 0.95 18.61 8.51
C VAL A 63 1.12 19.56 9.70
N PHE A 64 1.52 18.98 10.83
CA PHE A 64 1.79 19.65 12.09
C PHE A 64 3.27 19.47 12.41
N ILE A 65 4.05 20.52 12.22
CA ILE A 65 5.49 20.50 12.48
C ILE A 65 5.71 20.52 14.00
N ALA A 66 6.51 19.58 14.48
CA ALA A 66 6.83 19.45 15.89
C ALA A 66 7.72 20.62 16.36
N ASP A 67 7.50 21.08 17.58
CA ASP A 67 8.36 22.07 18.24
C ASP A 67 8.69 21.58 19.65
N SER A 68 9.86 21.02 19.82
CA SER A 68 10.33 20.52 21.12
C SER A 68 10.56 21.60 22.16
N SER A 69 10.60 22.89 21.76
CA SER A 69 10.77 24.04 22.64
C SER A 69 9.44 24.64 23.13
N ALA A 70 8.32 24.27 22.50
CA ALA A 70 6.99 24.77 22.85
C ALA A 70 6.35 23.98 24.03
N ASP A 71 5.35 24.59 24.66
CA ASP A 71 4.57 23.92 25.72
C ASP A 71 3.79 22.68 25.19
N ALA A 72 3.40 22.71 23.93
CA ALA A 72 2.79 21.60 23.22
C ALA A 72 3.70 21.16 22.09
N TYR A 73 4.00 19.86 22.00
CA TYR A 73 4.88 19.28 20.99
C TYR A 73 4.38 19.51 19.56
N PHE A 74 3.06 19.40 19.35
CA PHE A 74 2.44 19.78 18.09
C PHE A 74 1.59 21.04 18.25
N PRO A 75 1.55 21.94 17.27
CA PRO A 75 0.68 23.11 17.28
C PRO A 75 -0.82 22.68 17.23
N SER A 76 -1.71 23.56 17.70
CA SER A 76 -3.17 23.32 17.65
C SER A 76 -3.72 23.37 16.23
N ASP A 77 -3.10 24.16 15.39
CA ASP A 77 -3.46 24.36 13.99
C ASP A 77 -2.32 23.82 13.12
N ALA A 78 -2.68 23.16 12.01
CA ALA A 78 -1.68 22.63 11.08
C ALA A 78 -0.81 23.77 10.51
N ASN A 79 0.47 23.51 10.34
CA ASN A 79 1.41 24.44 9.69
C ASN A 79 1.01 24.65 8.22
N TYR A 80 0.56 23.58 7.56
CA TYR A 80 -0.06 23.66 6.24
C TYR A 80 -1.12 22.59 6.04
N ALA A 81 -2.11 22.90 5.20
CA ALA A 81 -3.22 22.01 4.90
C ALA A 81 -3.59 22.10 3.42
N LEU A 82 -3.74 20.93 2.79
CA LEU A 82 -4.25 20.81 1.44
C LEU A 82 -5.73 20.43 1.51
N ASP A 83 -6.59 21.24 0.87
CA ASP A 83 -8.03 20.98 0.77
C ASP A 83 -8.28 20.01 -0.40
N ILE A 84 -8.49 18.74 -0.07
CA ILE A 84 -8.73 17.67 -1.04
C ILE A 84 -10.13 17.81 -1.64
N LEU A 85 -11.14 18.21 -0.85
CA LEU A 85 -12.48 18.46 -1.38
C LEU A 85 -12.48 19.52 -2.48
N ALA A 86 -11.74 20.62 -2.27
CA ALA A 86 -11.62 21.65 -3.29
C ALA A 86 -10.92 21.15 -4.57
N ILE A 87 -10.04 20.13 -4.46
CA ILE A 87 -9.43 19.46 -5.61
C ILE A 87 -10.48 18.63 -6.34
N GLU A 88 -11.22 17.79 -5.61
CA GLU A 88 -12.28 16.95 -6.17
C GLU A 88 -13.36 17.79 -6.86
N GLU A 89 -13.80 18.89 -6.21
CA GLU A 89 -14.77 19.84 -6.82
C GLU A 89 -14.26 20.43 -8.14
N ARG A 90 -12.96 20.74 -8.25
CA ARG A 90 -12.36 21.25 -9.49
C ARG A 90 -12.26 20.20 -10.58
N LEU A 91 -12.02 18.95 -10.22
CA LEU A 91 -11.95 17.83 -11.16
C LEU A 91 -13.33 17.47 -11.68
N GLY A 92 -14.38 17.69 -10.90
CA GLY A 92 -15.76 17.42 -11.24
C GLY A 92 -16.23 16.05 -10.73
N GLU A 93 -17.54 15.89 -10.69
CA GLU A 93 -18.18 14.66 -10.28
C GLU A 93 -18.31 13.66 -11.43
N PHE A 94 -18.27 12.38 -11.09
CA PHE A 94 -18.60 11.32 -12.03
C PHE A 94 -20.09 11.39 -12.41
N ASP A 95 -20.37 11.58 -13.70
CA ASP A 95 -21.71 11.56 -14.25
C ASP A 95 -21.85 10.43 -15.28
N ILE A 96 -22.71 9.46 -14.98
CA ILE A 96 -22.95 8.30 -15.82
C ILE A 96 -23.54 8.67 -17.20
N ASP A 97 -24.29 9.78 -17.27
CA ASP A 97 -24.91 10.25 -18.53
C ASP A 97 -23.87 10.89 -19.47
N SER A 98 -22.74 11.34 -18.92
CA SER A 98 -21.61 11.89 -19.66
C SER A 98 -20.52 10.86 -19.99
N LEU A 99 -20.70 9.59 -19.62
CA LEU A 99 -19.69 8.54 -19.76
C LEU A 99 -19.34 8.27 -21.22
N ASP A 100 -18.07 8.41 -21.58
CA ASP A 100 -17.56 8.01 -22.88
C ASP A 100 -17.29 6.51 -22.93
N PHE A 101 -18.23 5.75 -23.48
CA PHE A 101 -18.11 4.30 -23.64
C PHE A 101 -16.99 3.86 -24.60
N SER A 102 -16.41 4.79 -25.37
CA SER A 102 -15.23 4.53 -26.20
C SER A 102 -13.91 4.76 -25.46
N ASN A 103 -13.96 5.40 -24.30
CA ASN A 103 -12.78 5.67 -23.47
C ASN A 103 -13.15 5.70 -21.97
N LEU A 104 -13.34 4.54 -21.38
CA LEU A 104 -13.63 4.42 -19.95
C LEU A 104 -12.48 4.89 -19.06
N THR A 105 -11.24 4.72 -19.51
CA THR A 105 -10.05 5.20 -18.80
C THR A 105 -9.94 6.71 -18.77
N GLY A 106 -10.75 7.43 -19.57
CA GLY A 106 -10.90 8.88 -19.46
C GLY A 106 -11.40 9.37 -18.11
N LEU A 107 -12.04 8.49 -17.31
CA LEU A 107 -12.42 8.78 -15.93
C LEU A 107 -11.23 9.07 -15.00
N LEU A 108 -10.03 8.62 -15.34
CA LEU A 108 -8.80 8.95 -14.61
C LEU A 108 -8.51 10.46 -14.59
N ALA A 109 -9.09 11.23 -15.51
CA ALA A 109 -9.01 12.69 -15.48
C ALA A 109 -9.70 13.31 -14.25
N LEU A 110 -10.60 12.58 -13.59
CA LEU A 110 -11.30 12.98 -12.37
C LEU A 110 -10.60 12.53 -11.08
N THR A 111 -9.43 11.93 -11.19
CA THR A 111 -8.67 11.43 -10.04
C THR A 111 -7.53 12.36 -9.66
N HIS A 112 -7.15 12.36 -8.39
CA HIS A 112 -5.99 13.05 -7.87
C HIS A 112 -5.09 12.09 -7.06
N GLU A 113 -3.88 12.54 -6.77
CA GLU A 113 -2.89 11.79 -5.99
C GLU A 113 -1.92 12.81 -5.37
N GLU A 114 -1.59 12.64 -4.09
CA GLU A 114 -0.65 13.46 -3.35
C GLU A 114 0.52 12.61 -2.87
N ILE A 115 1.73 13.05 -3.18
CA ILE A 115 2.98 12.47 -2.67
C ILE A 115 3.71 13.57 -1.93
N LEU A 116 3.98 13.32 -0.64
CA LEU A 116 4.76 14.21 0.21
C LEU A 116 6.13 13.57 0.42
N GLU A 117 7.16 14.17 -0.15
CA GLU A 117 8.51 13.60 -0.18
C GLU A 117 9.53 14.66 -0.55
N ASP A 118 10.77 14.57 -0.03
CA ASP A 118 11.89 15.42 -0.46
C ASP A 118 12.24 15.11 -1.93
N VAL A 119 11.90 16.05 -2.81
CA VAL A 119 12.10 15.89 -4.27
C VAL A 119 13.39 16.54 -4.71
N ASP A 120 13.82 17.63 -4.10
CA ASP A 120 15.00 18.38 -4.53
C ASP A 120 16.27 18.09 -3.71
N GLY A 121 16.18 17.26 -2.67
CA GLY A 121 17.30 16.80 -1.87
C GLY A 121 17.76 17.83 -0.84
N ASP A 122 16.92 18.80 -0.48
CA ASP A 122 17.23 19.83 0.52
C ASP A 122 16.93 19.35 1.96
N GLY A 123 16.31 18.18 2.11
CA GLY A 123 15.95 17.58 3.38
C GLY A 123 14.56 17.99 3.87
N VAL A 124 13.82 18.80 3.12
CA VAL A 124 12.45 19.19 3.45
C VAL A 124 11.49 18.57 2.46
N ASP A 125 10.41 17.98 2.94
CA ASP A 125 9.42 17.38 2.06
C ASP A 125 8.73 18.41 1.15
N ASP A 126 8.66 18.08 -0.12
CA ASP A 126 7.87 18.74 -1.14
C ASP A 126 6.53 18.04 -1.34
N LEU A 127 5.55 18.70 -1.94
CA LEU A 127 4.32 18.07 -2.37
C LEU A 127 4.25 17.95 -3.88
N LEU A 128 4.14 16.72 -4.36
CA LEU A 128 3.77 16.42 -5.72
C LEU A 128 2.26 16.15 -5.77
N LEU A 129 1.49 17.02 -6.42
CA LEU A 129 0.05 16.90 -6.59
C LEU A 129 -0.30 16.60 -8.03
N ARG A 130 -0.89 15.44 -8.29
CA ARG A 130 -1.49 15.10 -9.56
C ARG A 130 -2.99 15.38 -9.53
N GLU A 131 -3.48 16.09 -10.53
CA GLU A 131 -4.90 16.34 -10.80
C GLU A 131 -5.20 15.88 -12.24
N GLY A 132 -5.74 14.69 -12.43
CA GLY A 132 -5.85 14.05 -13.73
C GLY A 132 -4.50 13.98 -14.46
N GLY A 133 -4.39 14.65 -15.60
CA GLY A 133 -3.13 14.72 -16.38
C GLY A 133 -2.20 15.89 -16.02
N LYS A 134 -2.53 16.65 -14.98
CA LYS A 134 -1.70 17.77 -14.49
C LYS A 134 -0.94 17.34 -13.24
N VAL A 135 0.36 17.53 -13.22
CA VAL A 135 1.24 17.29 -12.06
C VAL A 135 1.85 18.62 -11.64
N SER A 136 1.65 19.00 -10.39
CA SER A 136 2.16 20.22 -9.79
C SER A 136 3.14 19.88 -8.68
N LEU A 137 4.33 20.47 -8.69
CA LEU A 137 5.32 20.37 -7.61
C LEU A 137 5.27 21.65 -6.78
N PHE A 138 5.06 21.51 -5.48
CA PHE A 138 5.12 22.60 -4.51
C PHE A 138 6.31 22.38 -3.61
N GLY A 139 7.19 23.38 -3.47
CA GLY A 139 8.34 23.30 -2.59
C GLY A 139 7.97 23.51 -1.13
N GLY A 140 8.50 22.63 -0.26
CA GLY A 140 8.47 22.80 1.17
C GLY A 140 9.50 23.81 1.65
N ASN A 141 9.39 24.22 2.90
CA ASN A 141 10.38 24.95 3.67
C ASN A 141 10.12 24.74 5.17
N ASP A 142 11.07 25.15 6.02
CA ASP A 142 11.01 24.98 7.49
C ASP A 142 9.72 25.52 8.14
N GLU A 143 9.04 26.49 7.50
CA GLU A 143 7.83 27.12 8.03
C GLU A 143 6.54 26.52 7.48
N GLY A 144 6.62 25.72 6.40
CA GLY A 144 5.48 25.11 5.75
C GLY A 144 5.52 25.14 4.22
N MET A 145 4.36 25.13 3.58
CA MET A 145 4.22 25.02 2.13
C MET A 145 3.13 25.96 1.59
N ASP A 146 3.43 26.65 0.48
CA ASP A 146 2.47 27.50 -0.23
C ASP A 146 1.84 26.77 -1.42
N PHE A 147 0.60 26.31 -1.28
CA PHE A 147 -0.13 25.63 -2.34
C PHE A 147 -0.70 26.57 -3.43
N THR A 148 -0.50 27.87 -3.32
CA THR A 148 -0.99 28.82 -4.31
C THR A 148 -0.04 28.97 -5.48
N GLN A 149 1.24 28.68 -5.31
CA GLN A 149 2.29 28.86 -6.31
C GLN A 149 3.15 27.61 -6.46
N PRO A 150 2.78 26.69 -7.38
CA PRO A 150 3.63 25.54 -7.66
C PRO A 150 4.99 25.97 -8.24
N ARG A 151 6.06 25.35 -7.77
CA ARG A 151 7.42 25.50 -8.33
C ARG A 151 7.46 25.07 -9.78
N GLN A 152 6.70 24.00 -10.10
CA GLN A 152 6.60 23.49 -11.47
C GLN A 152 5.19 22.93 -11.74
N VAL A 153 4.77 23.02 -13.00
CA VAL A 153 3.58 22.33 -13.50
C VAL A 153 3.94 21.57 -14.78
N LEU A 154 3.73 20.27 -14.76
CA LEU A 154 3.80 19.39 -15.91
C LEU A 154 2.38 19.01 -16.36
N ARG A 155 2.20 18.82 -17.67
CA ARG A 155 0.94 18.35 -18.22
C ARG A 155 1.20 17.17 -19.14
N SER A 156 0.61 16.05 -18.81
CA SER A 156 0.63 14.85 -19.65
C SER A 156 -0.67 14.75 -20.42
N GLY A 157 -0.57 14.37 -21.68
CA GLY A 157 -1.75 13.95 -22.45
C GLY A 157 -2.06 12.48 -22.18
N GLY A 158 -3.30 12.07 -22.49
CA GLY A 158 -3.77 10.70 -22.30
C GLY A 158 -4.29 10.43 -20.86
N ASN A 159 -4.57 9.18 -20.57
CA ASN A 159 -5.17 8.77 -19.32
C ASN A 159 -4.06 8.46 -18.30
N VAL A 160 -3.79 9.39 -17.41
CA VAL A 160 -2.79 9.22 -16.34
C VAL A 160 -3.40 8.37 -15.24
N LEU A 161 -2.77 7.23 -14.97
CA LEU A 161 -3.18 6.26 -13.97
C LEU A 161 -2.64 6.64 -12.58
N SER A 162 -1.32 6.85 -12.49
CA SER A 162 -0.63 7.15 -11.23
C SER A 162 0.69 7.85 -11.51
N THR A 163 1.29 8.38 -10.42
CA THR A 163 2.65 8.92 -10.39
C THR A 163 3.42 8.30 -9.24
N PHE A 164 4.73 8.14 -9.36
CA PHE A 164 5.59 7.86 -8.24
C PHE A 164 6.98 8.46 -8.45
N LEU A 165 7.78 8.47 -7.40
CA LEU A 165 9.13 9.01 -7.37
C LEU A 165 10.12 7.87 -7.15
N GLN A 166 11.11 7.77 -8.03
CA GLN A 166 12.16 6.75 -7.97
C GLN A 166 13.41 7.25 -8.68
N ASP A 167 14.57 7.11 -8.05
CA ASP A 167 15.86 7.44 -8.67
C ASP A 167 16.19 6.44 -9.78
N GLU A 168 15.89 6.80 -11.02
CA GLU A 168 16.13 5.94 -12.20
C GLU A 168 17.58 5.96 -12.63
N ASN A 169 18.26 7.08 -12.46
CA ASN A 169 19.59 7.27 -13.02
C ASN A 169 20.73 7.10 -11.99
N GLU A 170 20.41 6.83 -10.71
CA GLU A 170 21.33 6.68 -9.56
C GLU A 170 22.15 7.94 -9.29
N ASP A 171 21.54 9.11 -9.50
CA ASP A 171 22.19 10.38 -9.16
C ASP A 171 21.87 10.88 -7.74
N GLY A 172 21.01 10.15 -7.02
CA GLY A 172 20.56 10.45 -5.66
C GLY A 172 19.33 11.33 -5.60
N LEU A 173 18.79 11.76 -6.74
CA LEU A 173 17.54 12.51 -6.84
C LEU A 173 16.43 11.61 -7.38
N LYS A 174 15.24 11.76 -6.85
CA LYS A 174 14.08 10.96 -7.32
C LYS A 174 13.51 11.54 -8.59
N ASP A 175 13.47 10.73 -9.66
CA ASP A 175 12.86 11.05 -10.94
C ASP A 175 11.35 10.86 -10.88
N LEU A 176 10.58 11.62 -11.66
CA LEU A 176 9.14 11.46 -11.75
C LEU A 176 8.79 10.37 -12.76
N TRP A 177 8.14 9.32 -12.29
CA TRP A 177 7.52 8.29 -13.10
C TRP A 177 6.03 8.58 -13.24
N LEU A 178 5.59 8.79 -14.47
CA LEU A 178 4.21 9.09 -14.80
C LEU A 178 3.61 7.93 -15.61
N TRP A 179 2.71 7.21 -14.97
CA TRP A 179 2.06 6.04 -15.55
C TRP A 179 0.81 6.43 -16.32
N ARG A 180 0.71 5.92 -17.52
CA ARG A 180 -0.43 6.13 -18.41
C ARG A 180 -0.98 4.81 -18.88
N VAL A 181 -2.29 4.75 -19.03
CA VAL A 181 -3.01 3.59 -19.59
C VAL A 181 -3.63 3.98 -20.93
N GLU A 182 -3.69 3.03 -21.84
CA GLU A 182 -4.37 3.20 -23.11
C GLU A 182 -5.88 3.40 -22.94
N ASN A 183 -6.53 3.88 -23.99
CA ASN A 183 -7.98 3.99 -24.00
C ASN A 183 -8.62 2.61 -23.98
N ILE A 184 -9.47 2.38 -22.99
CA ILE A 184 -10.25 1.14 -22.85
C ILE A 184 -11.70 1.45 -23.13
N SER A 185 -12.28 0.78 -24.11
CA SER A 185 -13.71 0.90 -24.44
C SER A 185 -14.53 -0.21 -23.78
N VAL A 186 -15.84 0.00 -23.71
CA VAL A 186 -16.78 -1.05 -23.31
C VAL A 186 -16.68 -2.25 -24.26
N GLY A 187 -16.43 -2.00 -25.57
CA GLY A 187 -16.23 -3.05 -26.56
C GLY A 187 -15.04 -3.95 -26.23
N ASP A 188 -13.91 -3.36 -25.80
CA ASP A 188 -12.71 -4.11 -25.40
C ASP A 188 -13.02 -5.00 -24.19
N ILE A 189 -13.75 -4.49 -23.20
CA ILE A 189 -14.17 -5.27 -22.04
C ILE A 189 -15.00 -6.49 -22.48
N PHE A 190 -15.96 -6.34 -23.38
CA PHE A 190 -16.74 -7.47 -23.87
C PHE A 190 -15.90 -8.51 -24.61
N VAL A 191 -14.90 -8.07 -25.37
CA VAL A 191 -13.95 -8.97 -26.04
C VAL A 191 -13.13 -9.72 -25.00
N TRP A 192 -12.62 -9.04 -23.97
CA TRP A 192 -11.83 -9.64 -22.90
C TRP A 192 -12.62 -10.59 -22.02
N LEU A 193 -13.90 -10.30 -21.77
CA LEU A 193 -14.78 -11.23 -21.04
C LEU A 193 -14.92 -12.58 -21.77
N ALA A 194 -14.92 -12.58 -23.08
CA ALA A 194 -15.06 -13.76 -23.91
C ALA A 194 -13.73 -14.44 -24.26
N LEU A 195 -12.69 -13.62 -24.44
CA LEU A 195 -11.35 -14.03 -24.86
C LEU A 195 -10.32 -13.45 -23.87
N SER A 196 -9.10 -13.96 -23.90
CA SER A 196 -8.00 -13.30 -23.16
C SER A 196 -7.71 -11.90 -23.76
N GLY A 197 -7.20 -11.00 -22.93
CA GLY A 197 -6.88 -9.64 -23.32
C GLY A 197 -5.54 -9.16 -22.77
N SER A 198 -5.12 -7.98 -23.22
CA SER A 198 -4.01 -7.25 -22.62
C SER A 198 -4.33 -5.76 -22.58
N ILE A 199 -3.77 -5.08 -21.59
CA ILE A 199 -3.78 -3.63 -21.44
C ILE A 199 -2.34 -3.15 -21.42
N ALA A 200 -2.02 -2.18 -22.28
CA ALA A 200 -0.72 -1.54 -22.24
C ALA A 200 -0.73 -0.38 -21.21
N VAL A 201 0.21 -0.44 -20.26
CA VAL A 201 0.50 0.63 -19.33
C VAL A 201 1.89 1.15 -19.63
N GLU A 202 2.02 2.46 -19.78
CA GLU A 202 3.26 3.13 -20.18
C GLU A 202 3.74 4.05 -19.05
N ALA A 203 4.97 3.86 -18.57
CA ALA A 203 5.65 4.79 -17.69
C ALA A 203 6.50 5.75 -18.49
N PHE A 204 6.34 7.03 -18.25
CA PHE A 204 7.17 8.10 -18.78
C PHE A 204 8.04 8.65 -17.66
N ILE A 205 9.35 8.55 -17.79
CA ILE A 205 10.33 8.92 -16.76
C ILE A 205 10.88 10.29 -17.06
N TYR A 206 10.68 11.22 -16.13
CA TYR A 206 11.13 12.62 -16.23
C TYR A 206 12.26 12.84 -15.22
N PRO A 207 13.52 12.97 -15.71
CA PRO A 207 14.66 13.22 -14.83
C PRO A 207 14.50 14.48 -13.98
N ASN A 208 14.97 14.38 -12.74
CA ASN A 208 15.06 15.49 -11.81
C ASN A 208 16.45 16.13 -11.90
N ASP A 209 16.52 17.46 -11.83
CA ASP A 209 17.78 18.21 -11.83
C ASP A 209 18.09 18.87 -10.45
N GLY A 210 17.32 18.50 -9.41
CA GLY A 210 17.39 19.08 -8.07
C GLY A 210 16.52 20.32 -7.87
N GLU A 211 16.07 20.98 -8.93
CA GLU A 211 15.12 22.09 -8.85
C GLU A 211 13.76 21.73 -9.44
N ARG A 212 13.76 20.85 -10.43
CA ARG A 212 12.55 20.49 -11.21
C ARG A 212 12.76 19.25 -12.05
N PHE A 213 11.67 18.65 -12.45
CA PHE A 213 11.66 17.58 -13.44
C PHE A 213 11.86 18.13 -14.86
N ALA A 214 12.51 17.35 -15.71
CA ALA A 214 12.65 17.67 -17.12
C ALA A 214 11.27 17.84 -17.80
N ARG A 215 11.17 18.75 -18.78
CA ARG A 215 9.89 18.98 -19.50
C ARG A 215 9.50 17.85 -20.45
N ARG A 216 10.42 16.96 -20.77
CA ARG A 216 10.21 15.80 -21.64
C ARG A 216 10.77 14.57 -20.96
N PRO A 217 10.09 13.44 -21.07
CA PRO A 217 10.62 12.20 -20.54
C PRO A 217 11.92 11.83 -21.26
N SER A 218 12.87 11.30 -20.52
CA SER A 218 14.12 10.72 -21.04
C SER A 218 13.92 9.31 -21.53
N ARG A 219 12.98 8.58 -20.92
CA ARG A 219 12.72 7.16 -21.16
C ARG A 219 11.21 6.86 -21.11
N LYS A 220 10.82 5.79 -21.79
CA LYS A 220 9.49 5.22 -21.74
C LYS A 220 9.60 3.72 -21.49
N VAL A 221 8.91 3.22 -20.48
CA VAL A 221 8.76 1.80 -20.17
C VAL A 221 7.33 1.37 -20.48
N THR A 222 7.16 0.23 -21.11
CA THR A 222 5.83 -0.32 -21.44
C THR A 222 5.63 -1.65 -20.72
N ILE A 223 4.49 -1.81 -20.06
CA ILE A 223 4.06 -3.05 -19.42
C ILE A 223 2.79 -3.53 -20.08
N ASP A 224 2.85 -4.69 -20.70
CA ASP A 224 1.68 -5.39 -21.23
C ASP A 224 1.06 -6.26 -20.13
N LEU A 225 -0.03 -5.76 -19.51
CA LEU A 225 -0.80 -6.50 -18.52
C LEU A 225 -1.70 -7.50 -19.23
N LYS A 226 -1.36 -8.77 -19.16
CA LYS A 226 -2.15 -9.87 -19.74
C LYS A 226 -3.12 -10.44 -18.71
N PHE A 227 -4.36 -10.61 -19.13
CA PHE A 227 -5.39 -11.23 -18.29
C PHE A 227 -6.14 -12.32 -19.04
N PRO A 228 -6.51 -13.39 -18.31
CA PRO A 228 -7.26 -14.49 -18.88
C PRO A 228 -8.71 -14.11 -19.12
N SER A 229 -9.43 -14.85 -19.96
CA SER A 229 -10.88 -14.68 -20.12
C SER A 229 -11.62 -14.96 -18.81
N VAL A 230 -12.81 -14.38 -18.63
CA VAL A 230 -13.67 -14.66 -17.45
C VAL A 230 -13.98 -16.15 -17.31
N ILE A 231 -14.07 -16.87 -18.43
CA ILE A 231 -14.30 -18.33 -18.41
C ILE A 231 -13.10 -19.05 -17.77
N SER A 232 -11.87 -18.63 -18.10
CA SER A 232 -10.69 -19.22 -17.48
C SER A 232 -10.46 -18.72 -16.04
N LEU A 233 -10.84 -17.47 -15.71
CA LEU A 233 -10.84 -16.98 -14.32
C LEU A 233 -11.81 -17.75 -13.43
N THR A 234 -12.99 -18.12 -13.95
CA THR A 234 -13.96 -18.95 -13.21
C THR A 234 -13.46 -20.37 -12.98
N SER A 235 -12.69 -20.95 -13.91
CA SER A 235 -12.03 -22.23 -13.69
C SER A 235 -10.91 -22.12 -12.65
N THR A 236 -10.06 -21.12 -12.76
CA THR A 236 -8.98 -20.85 -11.80
C THR A 236 -9.55 -20.59 -10.40
N ALA A 237 -10.61 -19.79 -10.26
CA ALA A 237 -11.27 -19.56 -8.98
C ALA A 237 -11.84 -20.85 -8.35
N ARG A 238 -12.38 -21.76 -9.17
CA ARG A 238 -12.84 -23.07 -8.69
C ARG A 238 -11.70 -23.99 -8.29
N ASP A 239 -10.60 -23.94 -9.03
CA ASP A 239 -9.41 -24.73 -8.72
C ASP A 239 -8.80 -24.23 -7.39
N ILE A 240 -8.72 -22.91 -7.20
CA ILE A 240 -8.30 -22.28 -5.93
C ILE A 240 -9.26 -22.62 -4.79
N GLU A 241 -10.59 -22.55 -5.02
CA GLU A 241 -11.58 -22.92 -4.00
C GLU A 241 -11.42 -24.39 -3.60
N LYS A 242 -11.17 -25.27 -4.58
CA LYS A 242 -10.90 -26.69 -4.33
C LYS A 242 -9.59 -26.91 -3.57
N GLU A 243 -8.51 -26.21 -3.94
CA GLU A 243 -7.24 -26.23 -3.22
C GLU A 243 -7.40 -25.71 -1.79
N LEU A 244 -8.17 -24.64 -1.58
CA LEU A 244 -8.52 -24.13 -0.26
C LEU A 244 -9.37 -25.12 0.56
N GLU A 245 -10.31 -25.84 -0.07
CA GLU A 245 -11.07 -26.90 0.59
C GLU A 245 -10.17 -28.10 0.93
N GLU A 246 -9.28 -28.50 0.04
CA GLU A 246 -8.28 -29.55 0.27
C GLU A 246 -7.29 -29.11 1.37
N ALA A 247 -6.88 -27.85 1.38
CA ALA A 247 -6.06 -27.26 2.44
C ALA A 247 -6.80 -27.22 3.78
N ARG A 248 -8.08 -26.85 3.81
CA ARG A 248 -8.92 -26.92 5.03
C ARG A 248 -9.11 -28.34 5.55
N SER A 249 -8.99 -29.34 4.67
CA SER A 249 -9.20 -30.75 5.04
C SER A 249 -8.03 -31.44 5.71
N GLY A 250 -6.89 -30.77 5.96
CA GLY A 250 -5.87 -31.31 6.85
C GLY A 250 -4.39 -31.07 6.54
N ASN A 251 -4.04 -30.40 5.48
CA ASN A 251 -2.63 -30.15 5.12
C ASN A 251 -2.33 -28.67 4.83
N THR A 252 -3.04 -27.75 5.46
CA THR A 252 -2.75 -26.32 5.29
C THR A 252 -1.42 -25.99 5.92
N VAL A 253 -0.53 -25.40 5.15
CA VAL A 253 0.72 -24.83 5.65
C VAL A 253 0.53 -23.33 5.77
N PHE A 254 0.61 -22.82 6.98
CA PHE A 254 0.67 -21.38 7.23
C PHE A 254 2.12 -21.01 7.48
N SER A 255 2.56 -19.87 6.99
CA SER A 255 3.91 -19.37 7.22
C SER A 255 3.88 -17.96 7.77
N SER A 256 4.83 -17.64 8.61
CA SER A 256 5.11 -16.31 9.10
C SER A 256 6.61 -16.12 9.27
N VAL A 257 7.07 -14.89 9.20
CA VAL A 257 8.46 -14.51 9.41
C VAL A 257 8.54 -13.67 10.66
N ALA A 258 9.52 -13.93 11.54
CA ALA A 258 9.69 -13.26 12.82
C ALA A 258 11.15 -13.21 13.22
N ASN A 259 11.50 -12.41 14.23
CA ASN A 259 12.78 -12.41 14.91
C ASN A 259 12.62 -13.11 16.25
N LEU A 260 12.89 -14.41 16.31
CA LEU A 260 12.72 -15.23 17.54
C LEU A 260 14.01 -15.36 18.34
N ASP A 261 15.15 -14.95 17.77
CA ASP A 261 16.44 -14.99 18.40
C ASP A 261 17.15 -13.61 18.37
N ASP A 262 18.39 -13.51 18.84
CA ASP A 262 19.13 -12.24 18.90
C ASP A 262 19.79 -11.87 17.55
N ASN A 263 19.56 -12.63 16.48
CA ASN A 263 20.18 -12.39 15.19
C ASN A 263 19.29 -11.54 14.27
N VAL A 264 19.34 -10.23 14.44
CA VAL A 264 18.60 -9.26 13.58
C VAL A 264 19.04 -9.23 12.12
N ALA A 265 20.16 -9.91 11.77
CA ALA A 265 20.64 -9.94 10.38
C ALA A 265 19.89 -10.96 9.50
N GLN A 266 19.19 -11.90 10.11
CA GLN A 266 18.38 -12.92 9.41
C GLN A 266 17.11 -13.16 10.21
N GLN A 267 16.00 -13.35 9.52
CA GLN A 267 14.72 -13.64 10.15
C GLN A 267 14.45 -15.15 10.18
N ASP A 268 13.58 -15.53 11.11
CA ASP A 268 13.18 -16.90 11.34
C ASP A 268 11.88 -17.21 10.62
N LEU A 269 11.81 -18.38 10.00
CA LEU A 269 10.59 -18.84 9.36
C LEU A 269 9.82 -19.76 10.30
N ILE A 270 8.54 -19.47 10.44
CA ILE A 270 7.60 -20.27 11.22
C ILE A 270 6.63 -20.92 10.24
N LEU A 271 6.57 -22.24 10.26
CA LEU A 271 5.61 -23.00 9.47
C LEU A 271 4.65 -23.75 10.39
N MET A 272 3.36 -23.62 10.11
CA MET A 272 2.36 -24.43 10.77
C MET A 272 1.79 -25.45 9.78
N VAL A 273 2.05 -26.72 10.04
CA VAL A 273 1.57 -27.84 9.24
C VAL A 273 0.61 -28.65 10.10
N SER A 274 -0.66 -28.61 9.78
CA SER A 274 -1.71 -29.29 10.54
C SER A 274 -1.77 -28.84 12.01
N ARG A 275 -1.14 -29.57 12.90
CA ARG A 275 -1.11 -29.31 14.36
C ARG A 275 0.29 -29.03 14.88
N GLN A 276 1.27 -28.97 14.01
CA GLN A 276 2.66 -28.77 14.37
C GLN A 276 3.14 -27.42 13.89
N ILE A 277 3.69 -26.63 14.80
CA ILE A 277 4.41 -25.41 14.49
C ILE A 277 5.89 -25.78 14.42
N GLN A 278 6.52 -25.47 13.31
CA GLN A 278 7.93 -25.74 13.03
C GLN A 278 8.66 -24.41 12.93
N PHE A 279 9.82 -24.32 13.55
CA PHE A 279 10.67 -23.14 13.57
C PHE A 279 11.95 -23.43 12.82
N PHE A 280 12.29 -22.53 11.89
CA PHE A 280 13.52 -22.58 11.10
C PHE A 280 14.25 -21.27 11.35
N LEU A 281 15.22 -21.31 12.26
CA LEU A 281 15.96 -20.12 12.64
C LEU A 281 16.89 -19.66 11.52
N ASN A 282 17.04 -18.35 11.40
CA ASN A 282 17.94 -17.70 10.44
C ASN A 282 17.78 -18.19 8.99
N SER A 283 16.53 -18.37 8.58
CA SER A 283 16.21 -19.01 7.30
C SER A 283 15.83 -18.01 6.20
N ILE A 284 15.44 -16.83 6.60
CA ILE A 284 14.98 -15.78 5.70
C ILE A 284 15.96 -14.61 5.81
N GLN A 285 16.47 -14.17 4.67
CA GLN A 285 17.14 -12.88 4.64
C GLN A 285 16.06 -11.81 4.79
N PRO A 286 16.24 -10.82 5.69
CA PRO A 286 15.31 -9.70 5.73
C PRO A 286 15.21 -9.14 4.32
N GLU A 287 14.02 -9.11 3.77
CA GLU A 287 13.77 -8.22 2.65
C GLU A 287 14.04 -6.84 3.25
N GLU A 288 14.89 -6.03 2.61
CA GLU A 288 15.00 -4.63 2.99
C GLU A 288 13.56 -4.13 3.02
N GLU A 289 13.08 -3.73 4.21
CA GLU A 289 11.76 -3.13 4.36
C GLU A 289 11.79 -1.84 3.54
N THR A 290 11.42 -1.99 2.29
CA THR A 290 11.25 -0.86 1.43
C THR A 290 9.82 -0.41 1.67
N ASP A 291 9.64 0.58 2.53
CA ASP A 291 8.36 1.28 2.74
C ASP A 291 7.88 1.97 1.44
N ASN A 292 8.68 1.88 0.38
CA ASN A 292 8.42 2.50 -0.89
C ASN A 292 7.63 1.53 -1.81
N GLU A 293 6.34 1.77 -1.95
CA GLU A 293 5.45 1.00 -2.85
C GLU A 293 5.98 0.93 -4.29
N SER A 294 6.72 1.95 -4.72
CA SER A 294 7.33 2.02 -6.06
C SER A 294 8.41 0.96 -6.24
N GLU A 295 9.27 0.79 -5.24
CA GLU A 295 10.35 -0.21 -5.28
C GLU A 295 9.78 -1.63 -5.23
N LEU A 296 8.77 -1.87 -4.41
CA LEU A 296 8.07 -3.14 -4.37
C LEU A 296 7.47 -3.49 -5.73
N PHE A 297 6.84 -2.51 -6.39
CA PHE A 297 6.26 -2.69 -7.71
C PHE A 297 7.33 -2.98 -8.77
N LEU A 298 8.43 -2.21 -8.79
CA LEU A 298 9.54 -2.43 -9.73
C LEU A 298 10.25 -3.76 -9.50
N SER A 299 10.41 -4.16 -8.23
CA SER A 299 10.94 -5.47 -7.87
C SER A 299 10.03 -6.61 -8.35
N ALA A 300 8.71 -6.47 -8.19
CA ALA A 300 7.74 -7.45 -8.68
C ALA A 300 7.72 -7.59 -10.21
N LEU A 301 8.12 -6.54 -10.94
CA LEU A 301 8.27 -6.55 -12.39
C LEU A 301 9.61 -7.14 -12.86
N ASP A 302 10.54 -7.48 -11.95
CA ASP A 302 11.94 -7.75 -12.30
C ASP A 302 12.50 -6.62 -13.18
N TYR A 303 12.32 -5.37 -12.69
CA TYR A 303 12.70 -4.19 -13.43
C TYR A 303 14.20 -4.10 -13.67
N SER A 304 14.56 -3.74 -14.88
CA SER A 304 15.96 -3.51 -15.29
C SER A 304 16.03 -2.28 -16.21
N ARG A 305 17.00 -1.41 -15.99
CA ARG A 305 17.25 -0.24 -16.83
C ARG A 305 17.55 -0.56 -18.29
N GLU A 306 17.98 -1.76 -18.57
CA GLU A 306 18.30 -2.22 -19.92
C GLU A 306 17.07 -2.67 -20.73
N ARG A 307 15.90 -2.78 -20.06
CA ARG A 307 14.69 -3.33 -20.66
C ARG A 307 13.54 -2.31 -20.59
N ASP A 308 12.96 -1.98 -21.74
CA ASP A 308 11.86 -1.02 -21.88
C ASP A 308 10.47 -1.68 -22.00
N ASN A 309 10.41 -3.00 -22.14
CA ASN A 309 9.17 -3.72 -22.35
C ASN A 309 9.05 -4.91 -21.40
N TYR A 310 7.94 -4.98 -20.70
CA TYR A 310 7.61 -6.01 -19.73
C TYR A 310 6.29 -6.67 -20.07
N GLU A 311 6.16 -7.93 -19.79
CA GLU A 311 4.88 -8.65 -19.82
C GLU A 311 4.55 -9.10 -18.42
N PHE A 312 3.34 -8.79 -17.97
CA PHE A 312 2.85 -9.14 -16.65
C PHE A 312 1.53 -9.89 -16.77
N ASN A 313 1.51 -11.13 -16.31
CA ASN A 313 0.32 -11.96 -16.40
C ASN A 313 -0.43 -11.93 -15.05
N ILE A 314 -1.61 -11.32 -15.02
CA ILE A 314 -2.42 -11.20 -13.81
C ILE A 314 -2.77 -12.58 -13.24
N ARG A 315 -2.84 -13.62 -14.09
CA ARG A 315 -3.07 -14.99 -13.63
C ARG A 315 -1.97 -15.45 -12.67
N ASP A 316 -0.69 -15.19 -13.02
CA ASP A 316 0.46 -15.61 -12.21
C ASP A 316 0.43 -14.90 -10.84
N VAL A 317 -0.04 -13.62 -10.81
CA VAL A 317 -0.23 -12.88 -9.54
C VAL A 317 -1.34 -13.52 -8.70
N ILE A 318 -2.50 -13.80 -9.30
CA ILE A 318 -3.63 -14.40 -8.58
C ILE A 318 -3.22 -15.78 -8.03
N GLU A 319 -2.53 -16.58 -8.83
CA GLU A 319 -2.02 -17.88 -8.40
C GLU A 319 -1.00 -17.72 -7.24
N ASN A 320 -0.05 -16.79 -7.36
CA ASN A 320 0.94 -16.52 -6.32
C ASN A 320 0.33 -15.94 -5.03
N VAL A 321 -0.63 -15.02 -5.13
CA VAL A 321 -1.33 -14.46 -3.97
C VAL A 321 -2.24 -15.50 -3.31
N SER A 322 -2.88 -16.37 -4.10
CA SER A 322 -3.74 -17.44 -3.57
C SER A 322 -2.94 -18.54 -2.87
N ILE A 323 -1.67 -18.74 -3.28
CA ILE A 323 -0.72 -19.69 -2.70
C ILE A 323 0.15 -19.01 -1.63
N GLY A 324 -0.05 -17.72 -1.36
CA GLY A 324 0.79 -16.87 -0.53
C GLY A 324 1.07 -17.35 0.90
N GLY A 325 0.33 -18.38 1.39
CA GLY A 325 0.71 -19.11 2.59
C GLY A 325 1.97 -19.98 2.43
N ASN A 326 2.46 -20.19 1.21
CA ASN A 326 3.57 -21.10 0.93
C ASN A 326 4.83 -20.42 0.37
N ARG A 327 4.87 -19.07 0.29
CA ARG A 327 5.99 -18.33 -0.31
C ARG A 327 7.36 -18.75 0.22
N TYR A 328 7.44 -19.09 1.49
CA TYR A 328 8.69 -19.44 2.16
C TYR A 328 8.90 -20.95 2.36
N VAL A 329 7.94 -21.79 2.02
CA VAL A 329 8.06 -23.25 2.23
C VAL A 329 9.22 -23.83 1.42
N ASP A 330 9.42 -23.34 0.21
CA ASP A 330 10.48 -23.80 -0.67
C ASP A 330 11.88 -23.42 -0.16
N THR A 331 12.01 -22.33 0.63
CA THR A 331 13.31 -21.91 1.19
C THR A 331 13.86 -22.91 2.20
N VAL A 332 12.98 -23.68 2.83
CA VAL A 332 13.35 -24.70 3.84
C VAL A 332 13.08 -26.11 3.35
N ALA A 333 12.83 -26.29 2.05
CA ALA A 333 12.59 -27.61 1.46
C ALA A 333 13.77 -28.56 1.73
N GLY A 334 13.50 -29.65 2.41
CA GLY A 334 14.50 -30.65 2.79
C GLY A 334 15.31 -30.32 4.08
N ARG A 335 15.08 -29.19 4.73
CA ARG A 335 15.62 -28.89 6.04
C ARG A 335 14.79 -29.57 7.14
N THR A 336 15.43 -29.92 8.24
CA THR A 336 14.76 -30.31 9.47
C THR A 336 14.54 -29.05 10.31
N ALA A 337 13.36 -28.89 10.88
CA ALA A 337 13.07 -27.76 11.76
C ALA A 337 14.02 -27.77 12.97
N ASP A 338 14.50 -26.60 13.36
CA ASP A 338 15.37 -26.40 14.52
C ASP A 338 14.62 -26.70 15.83
N SER A 339 13.31 -26.38 15.84
CA SER A 339 12.39 -26.67 16.94
C SER A 339 10.99 -26.93 16.41
N ALA A 340 10.16 -27.62 17.18
CA ALA A 340 8.77 -27.85 16.83
C ALA A 340 7.88 -27.95 18.08
N ILE A 341 6.68 -27.39 17.99
CA ILE A 341 5.64 -27.44 19.02
C ILE A 341 4.42 -28.17 18.47
N GLU A 342 3.93 -29.16 19.17
CA GLU A 342 2.68 -29.85 18.82
C GLU A 342 1.50 -29.21 19.57
N LEU A 343 0.49 -28.78 18.83
CA LEU A 343 -0.71 -28.14 19.37
C LEU A 343 -1.74 -29.20 19.80
N ASN A 344 -2.32 -29.02 20.98
CA ASN A 344 -3.35 -29.92 21.50
C ASN A 344 -4.70 -29.79 20.76
N GLN A 345 -4.89 -28.71 20.00
CA GLN A 345 -6.11 -28.44 19.25
C GLN A 345 -5.78 -28.17 17.76
N SER A 346 -6.69 -28.54 16.86
CA SER A 346 -6.58 -28.13 15.48
C SER A 346 -6.84 -26.63 15.37
N VAL A 347 -5.96 -25.90 14.69
CA VAL A 347 -6.11 -24.49 14.39
C VAL A 347 -6.97 -24.38 13.14
N VAL A 348 -8.10 -23.73 13.26
CA VAL A 348 -9.08 -23.58 12.15
C VAL A 348 -8.81 -22.31 11.35
N LEU A 349 -8.20 -21.29 11.98
CA LEU A 349 -7.81 -20.03 11.35
C LEU A 349 -6.32 -19.84 11.62
N GLY A 350 -5.52 -19.87 10.59
CA GLY A 350 -4.09 -20.10 10.69
C GLY A 350 -3.20 -18.87 10.61
N ASP A 351 -3.66 -17.69 11.00
CA ASP A 351 -2.77 -16.54 11.03
C ASP A 351 -1.84 -16.62 12.24
N ILE A 352 -0.53 -16.60 11.96
CA ILE A 352 0.52 -16.46 12.94
C ILE A 352 0.97 -15.01 12.90
N ILE A 353 0.77 -14.30 14.01
CA ILE A 353 1.12 -12.88 14.10
C ILE A 353 2.33 -12.74 15.02
N PRO A 354 3.51 -12.39 14.49
CA PRO A 354 4.64 -12.01 15.30
C PRO A 354 4.43 -10.63 15.91
N VAL A 355 4.78 -10.48 17.19
CA VAL A 355 4.65 -9.23 17.93
C VAL A 355 5.54 -9.22 19.14
N THR A 356 6.25 -8.14 19.44
CA THR A 356 7.04 -7.98 20.64
C THR A 356 6.15 -7.63 21.82
N LEU A 357 5.93 -8.56 22.77
CA LEU A 357 5.03 -8.36 23.92
C LEU A 357 5.73 -8.18 25.24
N ASN A 358 6.87 -8.82 25.45
CA ASN A 358 7.57 -8.88 26.74
C ASN A 358 8.74 -7.89 26.85
N GLY A 359 9.07 -7.16 25.76
CA GLY A 359 10.12 -6.13 25.75
C GLY A 359 11.55 -6.68 25.75
N ASP A 360 11.76 -7.92 25.29
CA ASP A 360 13.06 -8.56 25.17
C ASP A 360 13.70 -8.43 23.77
N GLU A 361 13.13 -7.58 22.92
CA GLU A 361 13.55 -7.32 21.51
C GLU A 361 13.34 -8.52 20.57
N ARG A 362 12.70 -9.60 21.03
CA ARG A 362 12.32 -10.75 20.22
C ARG A 362 10.82 -10.76 19.97
N ASP A 363 10.44 -11.37 18.87
CA ASP A 363 9.03 -11.55 18.56
C ASP A 363 8.43 -12.73 19.34
N ASP A 364 7.29 -12.46 19.94
CA ASP A 364 6.36 -13.46 20.46
C ASP A 364 5.34 -13.81 19.37
N LEU A 365 4.63 -14.91 19.50
CA LEU A 365 3.67 -15.33 18.50
C LEU A 365 2.26 -15.36 19.05
N ILE A 366 1.33 -14.73 18.34
CA ILE A 366 -0.11 -14.86 18.56
C ILE A 366 -0.69 -15.72 17.44
N ILE A 367 -1.38 -16.80 17.79
CA ILE A 367 -2.02 -17.71 16.84
C ILE A 367 -3.52 -17.74 17.17
N PHE A 368 -4.34 -17.31 16.23
CA PHE A 368 -5.80 -17.38 16.39
C PHE A 368 -6.30 -18.78 16.09
N THR A 369 -6.95 -19.39 17.08
CA THR A 369 -7.40 -20.78 16.99
C THR A 369 -8.89 -20.93 16.64
N GLU A 370 -9.71 -19.98 17.05
CA GLU A 370 -11.17 -20.03 16.80
C GLU A 370 -11.78 -18.64 17.07
N SER A 371 -12.72 -18.22 16.24
CA SER A 371 -13.54 -17.04 16.54
C SER A 371 -15.03 -17.37 16.40
N ASP A 372 -15.81 -16.95 17.37
CA ASP A 372 -17.27 -16.89 17.26
C ASP A 372 -17.72 -15.41 17.34
N SER A 373 -19.01 -15.14 17.19
CA SER A 373 -19.55 -13.79 17.21
C SER A 373 -19.33 -13.02 18.54
N SER A 374 -18.82 -13.67 19.56
CA SER A 374 -18.68 -13.13 20.90
C SER A 374 -17.28 -13.30 21.51
N HIS A 375 -16.46 -14.21 20.98
CA HIS A 375 -15.16 -14.53 21.55
C HIS A 375 -14.11 -14.81 20.46
N ILE A 376 -12.92 -14.23 20.65
CA ILE A 376 -11.70 -14.56 19.93
C ILE A 376 -10.84 -15.40 20.88
N ARG A 377 -10.38 -16.56 20.41
CA ARG A 377 -9.44 -17.41 21.14
C ARG A 377 -8.13 -17.47 20.39
N GLY A 378 -7.06 -17.38 21.11
CA GLY A 378 -5.70 -17.46 20.57
C GLY A 378 -4.77 -18.20 21.50
N LEU A 379 -3.67 -18.67 20.96
CA LEU A 379 -2.52 -19.18 21.67
C LEU A 379 -1.43 -18.11 21.63
N LEU A 380 -0.83 -17.85 22.78
CA LEU A 380 0.34 -16.99 22.91
C LEU A 380 1.57 -17.87 23.18
N ILE A 381 2.59 -17.71 22.37
CA ILE A 381 3.90 -18.34 22.54
C ILE A 381 4.89 -17.21 22.77
N LEU A 382 5.54 -17.20 23.94
CA LEU A 382 6.58 -16.24 24.29
C LEU A 382 7.94 -16.79 23.89
N SER A 383 8.73 -15.98 23.19
CA SER A 383 10.17 -16.20 23.03
C SER A 383 10.89 -15.96 24.35
N ASN A 384 11.93 -16.70 24.67
CA ASN A 384 12.72 -16.54 25.89
C ASN A 384 14.21 -16.56 25.57
#